data_4d91642b302c6ee232dbb71e2010f6a4
#
_entry.id   4d91642b302c6ee232dbb71e2010f6a4
#
_cell.length_a   1.000
_cell.length_b   1.000
_cell.length_c   1.000
_cell.angle_alpha   90.00
_cell.angle_beta   90.00
_cell.angle_gamma   90.00
#
_symmetry.space_group_name_H-M   'P 1'
#
loop_
_entity.id
_entity.type
_entity.pdbx_description
1 polymer ?
#
loop_
_entity_poly.entity_id
_entity_poly.type
_entity_poly.pdbx_seq_one_letter_code
_entity_poly.pdbx_strand_id
1 'polypeptide(L)'
;KAGECQITLNPRPADLKALQEAANLKVPSQPGFNLGYIAYNVTHKPFDQLEVRQALDMAVNKQAIIDAVYQGAGQLAVNGMPPTQWSYDETIKDAPFDPAKARELLKKAGVAEGTEITLWAMPVQRPYNPNAKLMAEMIQADWAKIGIKARIVSYEWGEYIKRAHAGEHDAMLFGWTGDNGDPDNWLATLYGCDSINGNNVSKWCDAAYDKLVKAAKRVSDQDKRSELYKQAQHILKEQVPITPIAHSTVYQ
;
A
#
# COMPACT_ATOMS: atom_id res chain seq x y z
N LYS A 1 28.14 14.43 -2.18
CA LYS A 1 28.91 15.55 -1.61
C LYS A 1 30.36 15.60 -2.16
N ALA A 2 30.94 14.47 -2.52
CA ALA A 2 32.29 14.39 -3.05
C ALA A 2 32.43 14.85 -4.53
N GLY A 3 31.33 15.15 -5.21
CA GLY A 3 31.34 15.55 -6.62
C GLY A 3 31.50 14.40 -7.62
N GLU A 4 31.41 13.17 -7.16
CA GLU A 4 31.55 11.98 -8.02
C GLU A 4 30.28 11.75 -8.86
N CYS A 5 29.10 12.17 -8.37
CA CYS A 5 27.84 12.14 -9.07
C CYS A 5 27.22 13.54 -9.14
N GLN A 6 26.66 13.91 -10.27
CA GLN A 6 26.00 15.20 -10.51
C GLN A 6 24.53 15.17 -10.10
N ILE A 7 23.88 14.01 -10.18
CA ILE A 7 22.48 13.82 -9.83
C ILE A 7 22.34 12.51 -9.05
N THR A 8 21.49 12.52 -8.03
CA THR A 8 21.05 11.32 -7.34
C THR A 8 19.52 11.33 -7.22
N LEU A 9 18.90 10.15 -7.24
CA LEU A 9 17.47 9.98 -7.11
C LEU A 9 17.15 9.22 -5.82
N ASN A 10 16.00 9.53 -5.21
CA ASN A 10 15.48 8.83 -4.04
C ASN A 10 16.50 8.68 -2.90
N PRO A 11 17.08 9.79 -2.39
CA PRO A 11 17.97 9.72 -1.24
C PRO A 11 17.23 9.09 -0.04
N ARG A 12 17.97 8.45 0.85
CA ARG A 12 17.36 7.90 2.07
C ARG A 12 16.83 9.04 2.93
N PRO A 13 15.64 8.87 3.57
CA PRO A 13 15.06 9.90 4.44
C PRO A 13 16.05 10.44 5.49
N ALA A 14 16.85 9.56 6.08
CA ALA A 14 17.87 9.93 7.07
C ALA A 14 18.96 10.88 6.54
N ASP A 15 19.20 10.91 5.23
CA ASP A 15 20.23 11.75 4.62
C ASP A 15 19.67 13.11 4.15
N LEU A 16 18.36 13.28 4.07
CA LEU A 16 17.69 14.46 3.48
C LEU A 16 18.11 15.76 4.17
N LYS A 17 18.06 15.80 5.50
CA LYS A 17 18.43 17.01 6.26
C LYS A 17 19.85 17.48 5.90
N ALA A 18 20.82 16.57 5.92
CA ALA A 18 22.20 16.88 5.62
C ALA A 18 22.43 17.25 4.13
N LEU A 19 21.57 16.78 3.21
CA LEU A 19 21.61 17.17 1.81
C LEU A 19 21.02 18.56 1.60
N GLN A 20 19.91 18.87 2.24
CA GLN A 20 19.24 20.17 2.17
C GLN A 20 20.05 21.32 2.79
N GLU A 21 20.82 21.03 3.84
CA GLU A 21 21.72 21.99 4.50
C GLU A 21 23.01 22.24 3.73
N ALA A 22 23.36 21.43 2.73
CA ALA A 22 24.58 21.57 1.96
C ALA A 22 24.45 22.68 0.91
N ALA A 23 25.19 23.78 1.08
CA ALA A 23 25.10 24.99 0.25
C ALA A 23 25.38 24.79 -1.25
N ASN A 24 26.07 23.70 -1.60
CA ASN A 24 26.42 23.35 -2.98
C ASN A 24 25.46 22.36 -3.63
N LEU A 25 24.37 21.97 -2.95
CA LEU A 25 23.38 21.05 -3.46
C LEU A 25 22.01 21.72 -3.62
N LYS A 26 21.29 21.30 -4.64
CA LYS A 26 19.86 21.58 -4.80
C LYS A 26 19.11 20.29 -4.55
N VAL A 27 18.08 20.35 -3.70
CA VAL A 27 17.27 19.18 -3.33
C VAL A 27 15.79 19.50 -3.64
N PRO A 28 15.40 19.51 -4.92
CA PRO A 28 14.00 19.72 -5.28
C PRO A 28 13.16 18.55 -4.80
N SER A 29 11.93 18.83 -4.43
CA SER A 29 10.98 17.83 -3.96
C SER A 29 9.59 18.07 -4.54
N GLN A 30 8.84 16.98 -4.68
CA GLN A 30 7.44 17.02 -5.11
C GLN A 30 6.65 15.89 -4.48
N PRO A 31 5.31 16.02 -4.35
CA PRO A 31 4.46 14.91 -3.96
C PRO A 31 4.68 13.70 -4.86
N GLY A 32 4.90 12.54 -4.27
CA GLY A 32 5.17 11.33 -5.01
C GLY A 32 3.92 10.77 -5.70
N PHE A 33 4.08 10.41 -6.96
CA PHE A 33 3.08 9.68 -7.74
C PHE A 33 3.22 8.18 -7.45
N ASN A 34 3.05 7.82 -6.17
CA ASN A 34 3.30 6.47 -5.67
C ASN A 34 2.37 6.12 -4.51
N LEU A 35 2.30 4.84 -4.19
CA LEU A 35 1.55 4.30 -3.06
C LEU A 35 2.29 3.08 -2.52
N GLY A 36 2.58 3.08 -1.21
CA GLY A 36 2.99 1.90 -0.45
C GLY A 36 1.82 1.34 0.34
N TYR A 37 1.63 0.04 0.33
CA TYR A 37 0.50 -0.63 0.98
C TYR A 37 0.84 -2.04 1.47
N ILE A 38 -0.03 -2.58 2.34
CA ILE A 38 -0.10 -4.00 2.64
C ILE A 38 -1.16 -4.62 1.73
N ALA A 39 -0.84 -5.68 1.02
CA ALA A 39 -1.82 -6.50 0.30
C ALA A 39 -2.15 -7.77 1.12
N TYR A 40 -3.42 -8.13 1.14
CA TYR A 40 -3.92 -9.35 1.75
C TYR A 40 -4.30 -10.35 0.66
N ASN A 41 -3.73 -11.56 0.68
CA ASN A 41 -4.12 -12.58 -0.27
C ASN A 41 -5.49 -13.17 0.12
N VAL A 42 -6.55 -12.69 -0.52
CA VAL A 42 -7.92 -13.10 -0.18
C VAL A 42 -8.25 -14.55 -0.52
N THR A 43 -7.36 -15.27 -1.20
CA THR A 43 -7.51 -16.70 -1.48
C THR A 43 -7.00 -17.58 -0.34
N HIS A 44 -6.30 -17.00 0.63
CA HIS A 44 -5.78 -17.68 1.82
C HIS A 44 -6.67 -17.39 3.04
N LYS A 45 -6.91 -18.40 3.86
CA LYS A 45 -7.53 -18.20 5.17
C LYS A 45 -6.53 -17.62 6.17
N PRO A 46 -6.96 -16.69 7.01
CA PRO A 46 -8.33 -16.19 7.20
C PRO A 46 -8.63 -14.91 6.39
N PHE A 47 -7.82 -14.53 5.40
CA PHE A 47 -7.95 -13.27 4.62
C PHE A 47 -9.12 -13.28 3.63
N ASP A 48 -9.77 -14.42 3.40
CA ASP A 48 -11.02 -14.56 2.67
C ASP A 48 -12.18 -13.83 3.40
N GLN A 49 -12.07 -13.63 4.72
CA GLN A 49 -13.07 -12.92 5.53
C GLN A 49 -12.79 -11.42 5.57
N LEU A 50 -13.80 -10.62 5.26
CA LEU A 50 -13.71 -9.16 5.27
C LEU A 50 -13.36 -8.62 6.66
N GLU A 51 -14.00 -9.15 7.71
CA GLU A 51 -13.78 -8.73 9.10
C GLU A 51 -12.31 -8.89 9.54
N VAL A 52 -11.62 -9.90 9.03
CA VAL A 52 -10.19 -10.11 9.30
C VAL A 52 -9.37 -9.02 8.65
N ARG A 53 -9.62 -8.70 7.38
CA ARG A 53 -8.90 -7.63 6.68
C ARG A 53 -9.15 -6.27 7.32
N GLN A 54 -10.39 -5.99 7.71
CA GLN A 54 -10.76 -4.77 8.46
C GLN A 54 -10.03 -4.70 9.81
N ALA A 55 -9.95 -5.81 10.54
CA ALA A 55 -9.23 -5.87 11.81
C ALA A 55 -7.75 -5.58 11.63
N LEU A 56 -7.11 -6.17 10.63
CA LEU A 56 -5.69 -5.96 10.33
C LEU A 56 -5.41 -4.52 9.90
N ASP A 57 -6.29 -3.89 9.11
CA ASP A 57 -6.19 -2.47 8.72
C ASP A 57 -6.28 -1.56 9.94
N MET A 58 -7.32 -1.73 10.79
CA MET A 58 -7.53 -0.93 12.00
C MET A 58 -6.46 -1.10 13.07
N ALA A 59 -5.71 -2.19 13.04
CA ALA A 59 -4.65 -2.46 14.00
C ALA A 59 -3.31 -1.82 13.65
N VAL A 60 -3.12 -1.30 12.44
CA VAL A 60 -1.86 -0.68 12.00
C VAL A 60 -1.80 0.78 12.39
N ASN A 61 -0.81 1.15 13.20
CA ASN A 61 -0.52 2.55 13.51
C ASN A 61 0.23 3.22 12.36
N LYS A 62 -0.53 3.62 11.32
CA LYS A 62 0.02 4.21 10.10
C LYS A 62 0.82 5.49 10.37
N GLN A 63 0.37 6.34 11.31
CA GLN A 63 1.09 7.57 11.64
C GLN A 63 2.47 7.27 12.23
N ALA A 64 2.58 6.32 13.16
CA ALA A 64 3.88 5.92 13.70
C ALA A 64 4.81 5.36 12.61
N ILE A 65 4.26 4.65 11.62
CA ILE A 65 5.03 4.17 10.46
C ILE A 65 5.52 5.35 9.62
N ILE A 66 4.68 6.33 9.33
CA ILE A 66 5.08 7.55 8.60
C ILE A 66 6.24 8.24 9.31
N ASP A 67 6.13 8.43 10.59
CA ASP A 67 7.13 9.14 11.40
C ASP A 67 8.48 8.38 11.42
N ALA A 68 8.45 7.06 11.63
CA ALA A 68 9.66 6.26 11.77
C ALA A 68 10.31 5.87 10.44
N VAL A 69 9.50 5.49 9.44
CA VAL A 69 10.00 4.95 8.17
C VAL A 69 10.28 6.05 7.16
N TYR A 70 9.39 7.04 7.05
CA TYR A 70 9.51 8.11 6.05
C TYR A 70 10.17 9.39 6.58
N GLN A 71 10.25 9.59 7.91
CA GLN A 71 10.98 10.68 8.57
C GLN A 71 10.66 12.07 7.96
N GLY A 72 9.37 12.35 7.72
CA GLY A 72 8.90 13.58 7.11
C GLY A 72 8.84 13.57 5.58
N ALA A 73 9.34 12.52 4.93
CA ALA A 73 9.30 12.35 3.48
C ALA A 73 8.10 11.49 3.02
N GLY A 74 7.00 11.48 3.76
CA GLY A 74 5.81 10.71 3.44
C GLY A 74 4.52 11.35 3.95
N GLN A 75 3.43 11.01 3.29
CA GLN A 75 2.07 11.39 3.67
C GLN A 75 1.24 10.13 3.87
N LEU A 76 0.31 10.16 4.82
CA LEU A 76 -0.59 9.05 5.08
C LEU A 76 -1.47 8.79 3.86
N ALA A 77 -1.53 7.53 3.42
CA ALA A 77 -2.41 7.11 2.35
C ALA A 77 -3.73 6.58 2.91
N VAL A 78 -4.82 6.95 2.26
CA VAL A 78 -6.19 6.59 2.65
C VAL A 78 -6.84 5.70 1.59
N ASN A 79 -6.42 5.87 0.34
CA ASN A 79 -7.06 5.29 -0.84
C ASN A 79 -6.06 4.44 -1.66
N GLY A 80 -6.56 3.66 -2.59
CA GLY A 80 -5.78 2.78 -3.48
C GLY A 80 -5.01 3.50 -4.60
N MET A 81 -4.95 4.82 -4.60
CA MET A 81 -4.16 5.64 -5.52
C MET A 81 -3.76 6.97 -4.87
N PRO A 82 -2.76 7.70 -5.42
CA PRO A 82 -2.32 8.96 -4.82
C PRO A 82 -3.31 10.11 -5.06
N PRO A 83 -3.37 11.12 -4.14
CA PRO A 83 -4.27 12.26 -4.26
C PRO A 83 -3.95 13.19 -5.44
N THR A 84 -2.82 12.99 -6.10
CA THR A 84 -2.45 13.71 -7.34
C THR A 84 -3.19 13.19 -8.58
N GLN A 85 -3.94 12.10 -8.45
CA GLN A 85 -4.80 11.60 -9.51
C GLN A 85 -6.08 12.43 -9.64
N TRP A 86 -6.45 12.75 -10.89
CA TRP A 86 -7.61 13.59 -11.21
C TRP A 86 -8.97 13.01 -10.82
N SER A 87 -9.07 11.70 -10.60
CA SER A 87 -10.29 11.02 -10.14
C SER A 87 -10.24 10.61 -8.66
N TYR A 88 -9.24 11.10 -7.90
CA TYR A 88 -9.13 10.78 -6.47
C TYR A 88 -10.38 11.25 -5.71
N ASP A 89 -10.91 10.39 -4.86
CA ASP A 89 -12.06 10.72 -4.03
C ASP A 89 -11.63 11.14 -2.62
N GLU A 90 -11.68 12.45 -2.36
CA GLU A 90 -11.34 13.04 -1.05
C GLU A 90 -12.39 12.78 0.04
N THR A 91 -13.57 12.28 -0.34
CA THR A 91 -14.63 11.95 0.62
C THR A 91 -14.35 10.67 1.39
N ILE A 92 -13.54 9.78 0.82
CA ILE A 92 -13.12 8.53 1.47
C ILE A 92 -12.23 8.85 2.68
N LYS A 93 -12.60 8.28 3.84
CA LYS A 93 -11.85 8.45 5.09
C LYS A 93 -11.13 7.15 5.45
N ASP A 94 -10.02 7.30 6.14
CA ASP A 94 -9.29 6.15 6.65
C ASP A 94 -10.02 5.49 7.83
N ALA A 95 -9.79 4.19 8.00
CA ALA A 95 -10.23 3.51 9.20
C ALA A 95 -9.46 4.06 10.41
N PRO A 96 -10.11 4.26 11.56
CA PRO A 96 -9.42 4.70 12.76
C PRO A 96 -8.45 3.61 13.24
N PHE A 97 -7.32 4.01 13.81
CA PHE A 97 -6.46 3.09 14.54
C PHE A 97 -7.17 2.66 15.83
N ASP A 98 -7.66 1.43 15.86
CA ASP A 98 -8.44 0.87 16.98
C ASP A 98 -8.12 -0.62 17.20
N PRO A 99 -7.04 -0.93 17.92
CA PRO A 99 -6.68 -2.32 18.21
C PRO A 99 -7.72 -3.07 19.06
N ALA A 100 -8.52 -2.36 19.85
CA ALA A 100 -9.57 -2.99 20.66
C ALA A 100 -10.69 -3.50 19.75
N LYS A 101 -11.16 -2.67 18.85
CA LYS A 101 -12.16 -3.04 17.83
C LYS A 101 -11.64 -4.13 16.88
N ALA A 102 -10.37 -4.03 16.48
CA ALA A 102 -9.72 -5.05 15.65
C ALA A 102 -9.77 -6.44 16.33
N ARG A 103 -9.48 -6.52 17.62
CA ARG A 103 -9.56 -7.76 18.38
C ARG A 103 -10.98 -8.33 18.45
N GLU A 104 -11.99 -7.47 18.61
CA GLU A 104 -13.39 -7.88 18.56
C GLU A 104 -13.77 -8.48 17.20
N LEU A 105 -13.34 -7.86 16.11
CA LEU A 105 -13.59 -8.35 14.75
C LEU A 105 -12.93 -9.71 14.51
N LEU A 106 -11.68 -9.92 14.92
CA LEU A 106 -11.01 -11.23 14.83
C LEU A 106 -11.75 -12.31 15.63
N LYS A 107 -12.18 -11.99 16.84
CA LYS A 107 -12.97 -12.91 17.68
C LYS A 107 -14.30 -13.27 16.99
N LYS A 108 -15.01 -12.29 16.42
CA LYS A 108 -16.25 -12.50 15.66
C LYS A 108 -16.02 -13.37 14.43
N ALA A 109 -14.90 -13.19 13.75
CA ALA A 109 -14.49 -13.98 12.60
C ALA A 109 -14.01 -15.40 12.95
N GLY A 110 -13.95 -15.74 14.26
CA GLY A 110 -13.47 -17.05 14.71
C GLY A 110 -11.98 -17.27 14.59
N VAL A 111 -11.19 -16.20 14.49
CA VAL A 111 -9.73 -16.30 14.43
C VAL A 111 -9.18 -16.50 15.84
N ALA A 112 -8.44 -17.59 16.03
CA ALA A 112 -7.86 -17.93 17.34
C ALA A 112 -6.70 -16.98 17.67
N GLU A 113 -6.57 -16.67 18.97
CA GLU A 113 -5.40 -15.92 19.48
C GLU A 113 -4.12 -16.74 19.20
N GLY A 114 -3.09 -16.05 18.72
CA GLY A 114 -1.83 -16.68 18.32
C GLY A 114 -1.85 -17.28 16.91
N THR A 115 -2.89 -17.02 16.10
CA THR A 115 -2.90 -17.41 14.68
C THR A 115 -1.65 -16.87 13.98
N GLU A 116 -0.93 -17.77 13.31
CA GLU A 116 0.30 -17.45 12.59
C GLU A 116 -0.01 -17.12 11.12
N ILE A 117 0.58 -16.06 10.63
CA ILE A 117 0.52 -15.62 9.24
C ILE A 117 1.90 -15.18 8.76
N THR A 118 2.12 -15.16 7.46
CA THR A 118 3.32 -14.57 6.88
C THR A 118 3.08 -13.12 6.49
N LEU A 119 4.03 -12.24 6.83
CA LEU A 119 4.11 -10.88 6.32
C LEU A 119 5.39 -10.73 5.50
N TRP A 120 5.25 -10.56 4.20
CA TRP A 120 6.39 -10.44 3.32
C TRP A 120 6.90 -9.00 3.28
N ALA A 121 8.21 -8.83 3.45
CA ALA A 121 8.92 -7.55 3.36
C ALA A 121 9.88 -7.54 2.19
N MET A 122 9.84 -6.46 1.40
CA MET A 122 10.75 -6.27 0.28
C MET A 122 12.21 -6.19 0.76
N PRO A 123 13.16 -6.83 0.07
CA PRO A 123 14.57 -6.81 0.45
C PRO A 123 15.29 -5.52 0.04
N VAL A 124 14.62 -4.68 -0.76
CA VAL A 124 15.21 -3.48 -1.39
C VAL A 124 14.37 -2.25 -1.10
N GLN A 125 15.04 -1.10 -1.07
CA GLN A 125 14.36 0.20 -1.05
C GLN A 125 13.60 0.42 -2.36
N ARG A 126 12.40 0.99 -2.25
CA ARG A 126 11.57 1.41 -3.37
C ARG A 126 11.13 2.86 -3.21
N PRO A 127 10.77 3.57 -4.29
CA PRO A 127 10.30 4.95 -4.18
C PRO A 127 9.14 5.11 -3.20
N TYR A 128 8.25 4.14 -3.15
CA TYR A 128 7.08 4.10 -2.27
C TYR A 128 7.34 3.52 -0.87
N ASN A 129 8.52 2.94 -0.61
CA ASN A 129 8.86 2.38 0.70
C ASN A 129 10.38 2.41 0.93
N PRO A 130 10.87 3.36 1.74
CA PRO A 130 12.31 3.52 1.98
C PRO A 130 12.91 2.47 2.93
N ASN A 131 12.08 1.78 3.73
CA ASN A 131 12.56 0.76 4.68
C ASN A 131 11.46 -0.26 5.00
N ALA A 132 11.28 -1.23 4.09
CA ALA A 132 10.25 -2.26 4.23
C ALA A 132 10.48 -3.19 5.44
N LYS A 133 11.74 -3.41 5.82
CA LYS A 133 12.05 -4.22 7.00
C LYS A 133 11.52 -3.57 8.29
N LEU A 134 11.85 -2.30 8.52
CA LEU A 134 11.35 -1.56 9.69
C LEU A 134 9.83 -1.47 9.68
N MET A 135 9.23 -1.19 8.51
CA MET A 135 7.76 -1.16 8.39
C MET A 135 7.13 -2.50 8.77
N ALA A 136 7.69 -3.63 8.29
CA ALA A 136 7.18 -4.96 8.63
C ALA A 136 7.32 -5.28 10.12
N GLU A 137 8.43 -4.89 10.75
CA GLU A 137 8.65 -5.06 12.19
C GLU A 137 7.63 -4.26 13.03
N MET A 138 7.29 -3.04 12.60
CA MET A 138 6.26 -2.22 13.26
C MET A 138 4.86 -2.83 13.11
N ILE A 139 4.51 -3.29 11.90
CA ILE A 139 3.23 -3.97 11.64
C ILE A 139 3.14 -5.28 12.43
N GLN A 140 4.21 -6.06 12.49
CA GLN A 140 4.30 -7.29 13.28
C GLN A 140 4.00 -7.00 14.76
N ALA A 141 4.59 -5.94 15.32
CA ALA A 141 4.36 -5.52 16.70
C ALA A 141 2.92 -5.05 16.92
N ASP A 142 2.32 -4.35 15.98
CA ASP A 142 0.93 -3.91 16.04
C ASP A 142 -0.04 -5.09 15.95
N TRP A 143 0.16 -6.01 15.03
CA TRP A 143 -0.68 -7.21 14.90
C TRP A 143 -0.54 -8.17 16.09
N ALA A 144 0.63 -8.20 16.74
CA ALA A 144 0.80 -8.97 17.98
C ALA A 144 -0.14 -8.47 19.09
N LYS A 145 -0.42 -7.17 19.17
CA LYS A 145 -1.35 -6.58 20.16
C LYS A 145 -2.79 -7.07 19.99
N ILE A 146 -3.15 -7.55 18.81
CA ILE A 146 -4.49 -8.10 18.50
C ILE A 146 -4.51 -9.62 18.43
N GLY A 147 -3.43 -10.30 18.86
CA GLY A 147 -3.35 -11.75 18.93
C GLY A 147 -2.91 -12.44 17.65
N ILE A 148 -2.40 -11.70 16.65
CA ILE A 148 -1.86 -12.26 15.39
C ILE A 148 -0.34 -12.36 15.48
N LYS A 149 0.21 -13.52 15.17
CA LYS A 149 1.65 -13.78 15.07
C LYS A 149 2.10 -13.67 13.62
N ALA A 150 2.58 -12.51 13.22
CA ALA A 150 3.13 -12.31 11.88
C ALA A 150 4.60 -12.79 11.84
N ARG A 151 4.92 -13.70 10.94
CA ARG A 151 6.28 -14.11 10.64
C ARG A 151 6.77 -13.34 9.40
N ILE A 152 7.79 -12.51 9.60
CA ILE A 152 8.38 -11.72 8.51
C ILE A 152 9.17 -12.64 7.58
N VAL A 153 8.90 -12.53 6.28
CA VAL A 153 9.55 -13.29 5.21
C VAL A 153 10.09 -12.33 4.17
N SER A 154 11.26 -12.61 3.63
CA SER A 154 11.86 -11.85 2.54
C SER A 154 12.54 -12.79 1.56
N TYR A 155 12.53 -12.42 0.28
CA TYR A 155 13.20 -13.13 -0.81
C TYR A 155 14.01 -12.13 -1.63
N GLU A 156 14.96 -12.60 -2.45
CA GLU A 156 15.56 -11.75 -3.48
C GLU A 156 14.45 -11.10 -4.34
N TRP A 157 14.69 -9.87 -4.84
CA TRP A 157 13.61 -9.05 -5.42
C TRP A 157 12.87 -9.72 -6.59
N GLY A 158 13.60 -10.33 -7.50
CA GLY A 158 12.98 -11.03 -8.65
C GLY A 158 12.13 -12.22 -8.19
N GLU A 159 12.63 -12.98 -7.22
CA GLU A 159 11.91 -14.10 -6.64
C GLU A 159 10.72 -13.63 -5.78
N TYR A 160 10.84 -12.50 -5.09
CA TYR A 160 9.74 -11.86 -4.36
C TYR A 160 8.54 -11.58 -5.28
N ILE A 161 8.79 -10.95 -6.43
CA ILE A 161 7.74 -10.64 -7.42
C ILE A 161 7.14 -11.91 -8.01
N LYS A 162 7.98 -12.86 -8.44
CA LYS A 162 7.52 -14.11 -9.04
C LYS A 162 6.61 -14.91 -8.10
N ARG A 163 7.01 -15.05 -6.84
CA ARG A 163 6.22 -15.75 -5.82
C ARG A 163 4.97 -14.98 -5.42
N ALA A 164 5.02 -13.64 -5.39
CA ALA A 164 3.84 -12.80 -5.18
C ALA A 164 2.80 -12.99 -6.29
N HIS A 165 3.24 -13.03 -7.55
CA HIS A 165 2.36 -13.34 -8.68
C HIS A 165 1.78 -14.76 -8.60
N ALA A 166 2.52 -15.71 -8.06
CA ALA A 166 2.03 -17.07 -7.78
C ALA A 166 1.08 -17.14 -6.58
N GLY A 167 0.98 -16.08 -5.76
CA GLY A 167 0.08 -16.02 -4.61
C GLY A 167 0.56 -16.82 -3.39
N GLU A 168 1.87 -16.94 -3.18
CA GLU A 168 2.44 -17.74 -2.07
C GLU A 168 2.39 -17.02 -0.71
N HIS A 169 2.15 -15.70 -0.69
CA HIS A 169 2.09 -14.88 0.52
C HIS A 169 0.70 -14.92 1.17
N ASP A 170 0.65 -14.67 2.47
CA ASP A 170 -0.59 -14.37 3.20
C ASP A 170 -0.86 -12.85 3.16
N ALA A 171 0.07 -12.08 3.69
CA ALA A 171 0.10 -10.62 3.57
C ALA A 171 1.49 -10.19 3.08
N MET A 172 1.56 -9.08 2.34
CA MET A 172 2.83 -8.58 1.84
C MET A 172 2.87 -7.06 1.76
N LEU A 173 4.05 -6.49 2.00
CA LEU A 173 4.35 -5.11 1.65
C LEU A 173 4.58 -5.02 0.16
N PHE A 174 3.87 -4.11 -0.47
CA PHE A 174 3.99 -3.85 -1.89
C PHE A 174 3.74 -2.37 -2.16
N GLY A 175 3.79 -1.97 -3.41
CA GLY A 175 3.48 -0.60 -3.81
C GLY A 175 3.59 -0.41 -5.30
N TRP A 176 3.27 0.79 -5.73
CA TRP A 176 3.29 1.18 -7.13
C TRP A 176 3.79 2.61 -7.29
N THR A 177 4.53 2.84 -8.34
CA THR A 177 4.80 4.17 -8.88
C THR A 177 4.07 4.25 -10.20
N GLY A 178 3.25 5.29 -10.39
CA GLY A 178 2.44 5.41 -11.59
C GLY A 178 3.29 5.56 -12.85
N ASP A 179 2.93 4.81 -13.90
CA ASP A 179 3.60 4.84 -15.20
C ASP A 179 3.09 5.99 -16.07
N ASN A 180 1.87 6.41 -15.82
CA ASN A 180 1.19 7.49 -16.55
C ASN A 180 0.15 8.18 -15.65
N GLY A 181 -0.42 9.28 -16.11
CA GLY A 181 -1.40 10.08 -15.37
C GLY A 181 -2.83 9.53 -15.39
N ASP A 182 -3.08 8.30 -15.84
CA ASP A 182 -4.42 7.73 -15.91
C ASP A 182 -4.73 6.87 -14.68
N PRO A 183 -5.90 7.06 -14.03
CA PRO A 183 -6.34 6.24 -12.88
C PRO A 183 -6.42 4.74 -13.16
N ASP A 184 -6.57 4.35 -14.41
CA ASP A 184 -6.57 2.95 -14.83
C ASP A 184 -5.28 2.22 -14.45
N ASN A 185 -4.14 2.93 -14.49
CA ASN A 185 -2.84 2.40 -14.08
C ASN A 185 -2.78 1.99 -12.61
N TRP A 186 -3.69 2.50 -11.80
CA TRP A 186 -3.89 2.14 -10.39
C TRP A 186 -5.01 1.12 -10.24
N LEU A 187 -6.23 1.53 -10.61
CA LEU A 187 -7.44 0.80 -10.27
C LEU A 187 -7.58 -0.51 -11.07
N ALA A 188 -7.27 -0.52 -12.36
CA ALA A 188 -7.32 -1.77 -13.13
C ALA A 188 -6.08 -2.63 -12.92
N THR A 189 -4.89 -2.01 -12.92
CA THR A 189 -3.62 -2.73 -12.86
C THR A 189 -3.40 -3.43 -11.52
N LEU A 190 -3.80 -2.79 -10.41
CA LEU A 190 -3.51 -3.30 -9.07
C LEU A 190 -4.67 -4.07 -8.44
N TYR A 191 -5.91 -3.80 -8.85
CA TYR A 191 -7.09 -4.35 -8.16
C TYR A 191 -8.13 -4.96 -9.10
N GLY A 192 -7.96 -4.85 -10.42
CA GLY A 192 -8.86 -5.45 -11.41
C GLY A 192 -8.77 -6.96 -11.45
N CYS A 193 -9.87 -7.63 -11.82
CA CYS A 193 -9.93 -9.09 -11.93
C CYS A 193 -8.97 -9.64 -13.01
N ASP A 194 -8.76 -8.92 -14.10
CA ASP A 194 -7.86 -9.36 -15.17
C ASP A 194 -6.38 -9.35 -14.76
N SER A 195 -6.05 -8.70 -13.63
CA SER A 195 -4.67 -8.55 -13.12
C SER A 195 -4.30 -9.53 -12.00
N ILE A 196 -5.17 -10.47 -11.62
CA ILE A 196 -4.95 -11.40 -10.49
C ILE A 196 -3.74 -12.33 -10.68
N ASN A 197 -3.33 -12.61 -11.91
CA ASN A 197 -2.13 -13.37 -12.23
C ASN A 197 -0.88 -12.50 -12.41
N GLY A 198 -0.99 -11.21 -12.10
CA GLY A 198 0.05 -10.20 -12.22
C GLY A 198 0.06 -9.27 -11.01
N ASN A 199 -0.07 -7.97 -11.27
CA ASN A 199 0.11 -6.92 -10.25
C ASN A 199 -0.99 -6.84 -9.19
N ASN A 200 -2.15 -7.47 -9.39
CA ASN A 200 -3.15 -7.64 -8.33
C ASN A 200 -2.71 -8.75 -7.36
N VAL A 201 -1.75 -8.43 -6.52
CA VAL A 201 -1.18 -9.38 -5.55
C VAL A 201 -2.14 -9.69 -4.39
N SER A 202 -3.20 -8.93 -4.20
CA SER A 202 -4.27 -9.29 -3.25
C SER A 202 -5.12 -10.47 -3.72
N LYS A 203 -5.06 -10.81 -5.02
CA LYS A 203 -5.90 -11.83 -5.66
C LYS A 203 -7.41 -11.55 -5.55
N TRP A 204 -7.76 -10.35 -5.11
CA TRP A 204 -9.14 -9.92 -4.96
C TRP A 204 -9.79 -9.66 -6.32
N CYS A 205 -11.01 -10.14 -6.47
CA CYS A 205 -11.80 -9.91 -7.67
C CYS A 205 -13.26 -9.69 -7.27
N ASP A 206 -13.73 -8.47 -7.45
CA ASP A 206 -15.12 -8.07 -7.22
C ASP A 206 -15.78 -7.68 -8.54
N ALA A 207 -16.89 -8.30 -8.87
CA ALA A 207 -17.55 -8.10 -10.16
C ALA A 207 -18.12 -6.69 -10.34
N ALA A 208 -18.60 -6.05 -9.26
CA ALA A 208 -19.13 -4.69 -9.31
C ALA A 208 -17.98 -3.68 -9.51
N TYR A 209 -16.89 -3.84 -8.79
CA TYR A 209 -15.67 -3.07 -8.97
C TYR A 209 -15.14 -3.19 -10.41
N ASP A 210 -14.93 -4.40 -10.86
CA ASP A 210 -14.35 -4.69 -12.18
C ASP A 210 -15.18 -4.13 -13.34
N LYS A 211 -16.52 -4.20 -13.20
CA LYS A 211 -17.46 -3.59 -14.14
C LYS A 211 -17.26 -2.07 -14.26
N LEU A 212 -17.10 -1.38 -13.12
CA LEU A 212 -16.89 0.08 -13.09
C LEU A 212 -15.57 0.47 -13.76
N VAL A 213 -14.48 -0.22 -13.41
CA VAL A 213 -13.16 0.03 -13.98
C VAL A 213 -13.13 -0.25 -15.49
N LYS A 214 -13.71 -1.36 -15.93
CA LYS A 214 -13.84 -1.69 -17.36
C LYS A 214 -14.73 -0.71 -18.12
N ALA A 215 -15.79 -0.21 -17.50
CA ALA A 215 -16.64 0.82 -18.09
C ALA A 215 -15.88 2.15 -18.28
N ALA A 216 -15.10 2.56 -17.25
CA ALA A 216 -14.29 3.78 -17.33
C ALA A 216 -13.26 3.76 -18.46
N LYS A 217 -12.71 2.59 -18.81
CA LYS A 217 -11.80 2.42 -19.95
C LYS A 217 -12.43 2.70 -21.31
N ARG A 218 -13.75 2.56 -21.43
CA ARG A 218 -14.50 2.68 -22.69
C ARG A 218 -15.09 4.06 -22.92
N VAL A 219 -14.94 4.96 -21.95
CA VAL A 219 -15.49 6.32 -22.00
C VAL A 219 -14.35 7.31 -22.18
N SER A 220 -14.51 8.27 -23.08
CA SER A 220 -13.53 9.34 -23.31
C SER A 220 -13.81 10.61 -22.48
N ASP A 221 -15.04 10.78 -21.99
CA ASP A 221 -15.45 11.90 -21.16
C ASP A 221 -14.82 11.75 -19.76
N GLN A 222 -14.01 12.71 -19.36
CA GLN A 222 -13.23 12.64 -18.12
C GLN A 222 -14.11 12.70 -16.87
N ASP A 223 -15.19 13.47 -16.88
CA ASP A 223 -16.10 13.59 -15.73
C ASP A 223 -16.82 12.26 -15.48
N LYS A 224 -17.34 11.65 -16.54
CA LYS A 224 -17.96 10.31 -16.46
C LYS A 224 -16.97 9.24 -16.00
N ARG A 225 -15.73 9.29 -16.49
CA ARG A 225 -14.67 8.40 -16.01
C ARG A 225 -14.40 8.61 -14.52
N SER A 226 -14.35 9.88 -14.09
CA SER A 226 -14.12 10.24 -12.69
C SER A 226 -15.21 9.67 -11.79
N GLU A 227 -16.48 9.78 -12.16
CA GLU A 227 -17.60 9.20 -11.41
C GLU A 227 -17.48 7.69 -11.27
N LEU A 228 -17.17 6.98 -12.36
CA LEU A 228 -16.98 5.52 -12.33
C LEU A 228 -15.79 5.11 -11.43
N TYR A 229 -14.67 5.81 -11.54
CA TYR A 229 -13.50 5.53 -10.70
C TYR A 229 -13.73 5.87 -9.22
N LYS A 230 -14.50 6.90 -8.90
CA LYS A 230 -14.88 7.21 -7.51
C LYS A 230 -15.75 6.11 -6.90
N GLN A 231 -16.74 5.63 -7.65
CA GLN A 231 -17.54 4.49 -7.20
C GLN A 231 -16.67 3.23 -6.97
N ALA A 232 -15.72 2.95 -7.85
CA ALA A 232 -14.78 1.84 -7.68
C ALA A 232 -13.90 2.01 -6.42
N GLN A 233 -13.43 3.23 -6.13
CA GLN A 233 -12.65 3.52 -4.93
C GLN A 233 -13.42 3.24 -3.63
N HIS A 234 -14.73 3.53 -3.59
CA HIS A 234 -15.58 3.20 -2.45
C HIS A 234 -15.66 1.68 -2.22
N ILE A 235 -15.91 0.91 -3.28
CA ILE A 235 -15.94 -0.57 -3.19
C ILE A 235 -14.58 -1.10 -2.70
N LEU A 236 -13.47 -0.61 -3.25
CA LEU A 236 -12.13 -0.99 -2.83
C LEU A 236 -11.90 -0.73 -1.33
N LYS A 237 -12.32 0.46 -0.86
CA LYS A 237 -12.18 0.85 0.56
C LYS A 237 -13.05 -0.01 1.47
N GLU A 238 -14.27 -0.34 1.08
CA GLU A 238 -15.19 -1.18 1.85
C GLU A 238 -14.73 -2.63 1.93
N GLN A 239 -14.14 -3.17 0.85
CA GLN A 239 -13.72 -4.56 0.76
C GLN A 239 -12.32 -4.84 1.34
N VAL A 240 -11.52 -3.80 1.56
CA VAL A 240 -10.20 -3.85 2.21
C VAL A 240 -9.30 -4.97 1.67
N PRO A 241 -9.08 -5.10 0.35
CA PRO A 241 -8.09 -6.07 -0.15
C PRO A 241 -6.66 -5.61 0.13
N ILE A 242 -6.49 -4.33 0.44
CA ILE A 242 -5.23 -3.69 0.83
C ILE A 242 -5.43 -2.77 2.03
N THR A 243 -4.35 -2.52 2.76
CA THR A 243 -4.22 -1.39 3.70
C THR A 243 -3.28 -0.37 3.07
N PRO A 244 -3.77 0.77 2.56
CA PRO A 244 -2.91 1.88 2.12
C PRO A 244 -2.10 2.42 3.30
N ILE A 245 -0.79 2.66 3.10
CA ILE A 245 0.09 3.15 4.19
C ILE A 245 0.55 4.58 3.90
N ALA A 246 1.24 4.78 2.76
CA ALA A 246 1.88 6.06 2.50
C ALA A 246 2.03 6.39 1.02
N HIS A 247 2.07 7.69 0.76
CA HIS A 247 2.63 8.30 -0.44
C HIS A 247 3.95 8.96 -0.05
N SER A 248 5.07 8.53 -0.62
CA SER A 248 6.35 9.16 -0.33
C SER A 248 6.56 10.43 -1.14
N THR A 249 7.22 11.42 -0.56
CA THR A 249 7.73 12.58 -1.30
C THR A 249 8.93 12.16 -2.14
N VAL A 250 8.98 12.59 -3.39
CA VAL A 250 10.12 12.35 -4.29
C VAL A 250 11.11 13.50 -4.17
N TYR A 251 12.37 13.16 -3.97
CA TYR A 251 13.51 14.07 -3.91
C TYR A 251 14.51 13.75 -5.00
N GLN A 252 15.13 14.80 -5.55
CA GLN A 252 16.15 14.71 -6.58
C GLN A 252 17.39 15.50 -6.18
#